data_6c2b0ec5e1e7021847c8fc707f37bba9
#
_entry.id   6c2b0ec5e1e7021847c8fc707f37bba9
#
_cell.length_a   1.000
_cell.length_b   1.000
_cell.length_c   1.000
_cell.angle_alpha   90.00
_cell.angle_beta   90.00
_cell.angle_gamma   90.00
#
_symmetry.space_group_name_H-M   'P 1'
#
loop_
_entity.id
_entity.type
_entity.pdbx_description
1 polymer ?
#
loop_
_entity_poly.entity_id
_entity_poly.type
_entity_poly.pdbx_seq_one_letter_code
_entity_poly.pdbx_strand_id
1 'polypeptide(L)'
;MAVILDSGDRTEFKTGATRDMHIGKGRLDLLPCTAILELAKHCENGALKYGERTVDKGIPQHSFIDSGLRHLFKYLRGDRDENHLVAALWNIAWAVEQDVNKPEMQDIPSRLESEQK
;
A
#
# COMPACT_ATOMS: atom_id res chain seq x y z
N MET A 1 -20.23 24.22 10.32
CA MET A 1 -20.95 23.50 9.24
C MET A 1 -19.94 22.85 8.31
N ALA A 2 -20.15 21.59 7.98
CA ALA A 2 -19.27 20.90 7.04
C ALA A 2 -19.48 21.42 5.62
N VAL A 3 -18.39 21.56 4.88
CA VAL A 3 -18.41 21.95 3.48
C VAL A 3 -18.13 20.73 2.63
N ILE A 4 -18.97 20.50 1.62
CA ILE A 4 -18.76 19.40 0.67
C ILE A 4 -17.97 19.97 -0.51
N LEU A 5 -16.75 19.45 -0.69
CA LEU A 5 -15.88 19.86 -1.79
C LEU A 5 -16.41 19.27 -3.11
N ASP A 6 -16.15 19.99 -4.19
CA ASP A 6 -16.73 19.70 -5.49
C ASP A 6 -15.71 19.94 -6.60
N SER A 7 -15.54 19.00 -7.49
CA SER A 7 -14.62 19.14 -8.63
C SER A 7 -15.20 20.01 -9.75
N GLY A 8 -16.52 20.24 -9.75
CA GLY A 8 -17.22 20.92 -10.83
C GLY A 8 -17.77 19.96 -11.90
N ASP A 9 -17.34 18.72 -11.90
CA ASP A 9 -17.78 17.71 -12.84
C ASP A 9 -18.71 16.71 -12.17
N ARG A 10 -19.50 15.99 -12.95
CA ARG A 10 -20.53 15.08 -12.45
C ARG A 10 -20.48 13.74 -13.13
N THR A 11 -20.80 12.70 -12.36
CA THR A 11 -21.19 11.40 -12.89
C THR A 11 -22.70 11.31 -12.79
N GLU A 12 -23.34 10.99 -13.88
CA GLU A 12 -24.79 10.80 -13.94
C GLU A 12 -25.11 9.32 -14.06
N PHE A 13 -26.03 8.83 -13.26
CA PHE A 13 -26.46 7.43 -13.26
C PHE A 13 -27.76 7.28 -14.04
N LYS A 14 -28.07 6.03 -14.42
CA LYS A 14 -29.27 5.71 -15.20
C LYS A 14 -30.57 6.14 -14.50
N THR A 15 -30.54 6.23 -13.18
CA THR A 15 -31.70 6.67 -12.39
C THR A 15 -31.91 8.17 -12.43
N GLY A 16 -30.95 8.93 -13.00
CA GLY A 16 -30.94 10.38 -12.96
C GLY A 16 -30.21 10.96 -11.76
N ALA A 17 -29.81 10.12 -10.79
CA ALA A 17 -29.02 10.60 -9.67
C ALA A 17 -27.61 11.01 -10.17
N THR A 18 -27.02 11.99 -9.51
CA THR A 18 -25.70 12.49 -9.87
C THR A 18 -24.79 12.54 -8.64
N ARG A 19 -23.51 12.39 -8.87
CA ARG A 19 -22.46 12.58 -7.86
C ARG A 19 -21.31 13.34 -8.50
N ASP A 20 -20.36 13.77 -7.66
CA ASP A 20 -19.12 14.34 -8.19
C ASP A 20 -18.41 13.26 -9.02
N MET A 21 -17.62 13.70 -10.00
CA MET A 21 -16.92 12.81 -10.91
C MET A 21 -16.03 11.82 -10.14
N HIS A 22 -16.15 10.53 -10.45
CA HIS A 22 -15.36 9.49 -9.78
C HIS A 22 -14.13 9.06 -10.57
N ILE A 23 -14.02 9.41 -11.84
CA ILE A 23 -12.89 9.03 -12.68
C ILE A 23 -11.58 9.56 -12.08
N GLY A 24 -10.59 8.68 -11.94
CA GLY A 24 -9.30 9.05 -11.38
C GLY A 24 -9.18 8.94 -9.87
N LYS A 25 -10.28 8.66 -9.17
CA LYS A 25 -10.26 8.49 -7.70
C LYS A 25 -9.96 7.07 -7.26
N GLY A 26 -9.91 6.12 -8.18
CA GLY A 26 -9.78 4.71 -7.90
C GLY A 26 -11.12 4.05 -7.60
N ARG A 27 -11.11 2.74 -7.64
CA ARG A 27 -12.31 1.92 -7.41
C ARG A 27 -12.02 0.95 -6.26
N LEU A 28 -12.28 1.40 -5.04
CA LEU A 28 -12.04 0.60 -3.83
C LEU A 28 -12.88 -0.67 -3.82
N ASP A 29 -14.05 -0.63 -4.47
CA ASP A 29 -14.96 -1.78 -4.57
C ASP A 29 -14.42 -2.91 -5.45
N LEU A 30 -13.36 -2.64 -6.24
CA LEU A 30 -12.70 -3.67 -7.06
C LEU A 30 -11.53 -4.34 -6.36
N LEU A 31 -11.20 -3.92 -5.13
CA LEU A 31 -10.11 -4.51 -4.37
C LEU A 31 -10.47 -5.91 -3.89
N PRO A 32 -9.50 -6.83 -3.81
CA PRO A 32 -9.76 -8.18 -3.28
C PRO A 32 -9.99 -8.11 -1.77
N CYS A 33 -11.25 -8.20 -1.36
CA CYS A 33 -11.66 -7.95 0.02
C CYS A 33 -10.93 -8.80 1.05
N THR A 34 -10.81 -10.11 0.79
CA THR A 34 -10.17 -11.02 1.73
C THR A 34 -8.69 -10.67 1.90
N ALA A 35 -8.00 -10.37 0.79
CA ALA A 35 -6.59 -10.00 0.84
C ALA A 35 -6.38 -8.73 1.67
N ILE A 36 -7.27 -7.75 1.51
CA ILE A 36 -7.19 -6.49 2.28
C ILE A 36 -7.45 -6.75 3.77
N LEU A 37 -8.43 -7.59 4.10
CA LEU A 37 -8.71 -7.94 5.50
C LEU A 37 -7.53 -8.69 6.14
N GLU A 38 -6.89 -9.59 5.40
CA GLU A 38 -5.70 -10.30 5.88
C GLU A 38 -4.53 -9.35 6.06
N LEU A 39 -4.38 -8.39 5.17
CA LEU A 39 -3.37 -7.33 5.30
C LEU A 39 -3.60 -6.52 6.59
N ALA A 40 -4.85 -6.19 6.88
CA ALA A 40 -5.20 -5.45 8.10
C ALA A 40 -4.81 -6.24 9.35
N LYS A 41 -5.03 -7.55 9.36
CA LYS A 41 -4.61 -8.43 10.47
C LYS A 41 -3.10 -8.42 10.64
N HIS A 42 -2.35 -8.42 9.54
CA HIS A 42 -0.90 -8.34 9.59
C HIS A 42 -0.45 -7.01 10.19
N CYS A 43 -1.11 -5.91 9.86
CA CYS A 43 -0.85 -4.61 10.44
C CYS A 43 -1.09 -4.61 11.95
N GLU A 44 -2.17 -5.25 12.39
CA GLU A 44 -2.47 -5.38 13.82
C GLU A 44 -1.38 -6.15 14.55
N ASN A 45 -0.95 -7.28 14.01
CA ASN A 45 0.12 -8.09 14.59
C ASN A 45 1.45 -7.33 14.65
N GLY A 46 1.76 -6.55 13.62
CA GLY A 46 2.94 -5.71 13.60
C GLY A 46 2.89 -4.63 14.67
N ALA A 47 1.73 -4.01 14.86
CA ALA A 47 1.54 -2.99 15.90
C ALA A 47 1.73 -3.57 17.30
N LEU A 48 1.23 -4.80 17.53
CA LEU A 48 1.43 -5.47 18.82
C LEU A 48 2.90 -5.79 19.08
N LYS A 49 3.66 -6.10 18.04
CA LYS A 49 5.06 -6.49 18.15
C LYS A 49 6.00 -5.28 18.25
N TYR A 50 5.80 -4.26 17.44
CA TYR A 50 6.72 -3.14 17.27
C TYR A 50 6.17 -1.79 17.72
N GLY A 51 4.88 -1.71 18.05
CA GLY A 51 4.20 -0.46 18.37
C GLY A 51 3.47 0.12 17.17
N GLU A 52 2.43 0.89 17.47
CA GLU A 52 1.65 1.54 16.41
C GLU A 52 2.49 2.58 15.70
N ARG A 53 2.31 2.67 14.39
CA ARG A 53 2.90 3.70 13.54
C ARG A 53 4.42 3.71 13.47
N THR A 54 5.09 2.66 13.93
CA THR A 54 6.56 2.58 13.86
C THR A 54 7.04 2.65 12.41
N VAL A 55 6.33 1.98 11.49
CA VAL A 55 6.68 1.97 10.07
C VAL A 55 6.58 3.37 9.44
N ASP A 56 5.73 4.25 9.97
CA ASP A 56 5.56 5.60 9.45
C ASP A 56 6.80 6.47 9.63
N LYS A 57 7.73 6.07 10.49
CA LYS A 57 8.98 6.81 10.70
C LYS A 57 9.89 6.77 9.49
N GLY A 58 9.66 5.84 8.59
CA GLY A 58 10.48 5.66 7.40
C GLY A 58 11.45 4.51 7.55
N ILE A 59 11.52 3.70 6.51
CA ILE A 59 12.42 2.54 6.43
C ILE A 59 13.07 2.62 5.06
N PRO A 60 14.39 2.42 4.92
CA PRO A 60 15.02 2.44 3.59
C PRO A 60 14.26 1.54 2.62
N GLN A 61 13.96 2.06 1.44
CA GLN A 61 13.09 1.39 0.47
C GLN A 61 13.56 -0.04 0.17
N HIS A 62 14.87 -0.26 0.06
CA HIS A 62 15.41 -1.60 -0.23
C HIS A 62 15.03 -2.62 0.83
N SER A 63 14.82 -2.19 2.08
CA SER A 63 14.48 -3.10 3.16
C SER A 63 13.10 -3.74 2.95
N PHE A 64 12.14 -2.96 2.47
CA PHE A 64 10.83 -3.49 2.11
C PHE A 64 10.92 -4.48 0.96
N ILE A 65 11.71 -4.16 -0.06
CA ILE A 65 11.86 -5.03 -1.23
C ILE A 65 12.57 -6.33 -0.83
N ASP A 66 13.64 -6.22 -0.05
CA ASP A 66 14.37 -7.39 0.44
C ASP A 66 13.47 -8.33 1.24
N SER A 67 12.75 -7.79 2.21
CA SER A 67 11.83 -8.60 3.03
C SER A 67 10.68 -9.18 2.21
N GLY A 68 10.12 -8.38 1.31
CA GLY A 68 9.04 -8.84 0.44
C GLY A 68 9.47 -10.02 -0.41
N LEU A 69 10.63 -9.92 -1.04
CA LEU A 69 11.17 -11.01 -1.85
C LEU A 69 11.48 -12.25 -1.00
N ARG A 70 12.04 -12.06 0.19
CA ARG A 70 12.35 -13.18 1.08
C ARG A 70 11.08 -13.94 1.43
N HIS A 71 10.00 -13.27 1.76
CA HIS A 71 8.72 -13.91 2.06
C HIS A 71 8.14 -14.61 0.83
N LEU A 72 8.28 -14.03 -0.37
CA LEU A 72 7.84 -14.69 -1.59
C LEU A 72 8.63 -15.98 -1.86
N PHE A 73 9.94 -15.95 -1.67
CA PHE A 73 10.75 -17.15 -1.84
C PHE A 73 10.39 -18.23 -0.80
N LYS A 74 10.12 -17.85 0.44
CA LYS A 74 9.67 -18.79 1.47
C LYS A 74 8.33 -19.40 1.10
N TYR A 75 7.42 -18.61 0.58
CA TYR A 75 6.15 -19.11 0.10
C TYR A 75 6.33 -20.12 -1.04
N LEU A 76 7.17 -19.77 -2.02
CA LEU A 76 7.45 -20.66 -3.15
C LEU A 76 8.12 -21.95 -2.72
N ARG A 77 8.94 -21.91 -1.69
CA ARG A 77 9.62 -23.09 -1.14
C ARG A 77 8.65 -23.97 -0.34
N GLY A 78 7.50 -23.47 0.05
CA GLY A 78 6.50 -24.21 0.79
C GLY A 78 6.54 -24.04 2.30
N ASP A 79 7.27 -23.04 2.81
CA ASP A 79 7.32 -22.75 4.23
C ASP A 79 5.94 -22.33 4.74
N ARG A 80 5.56 -22.84 5.92
CA ARG A 80 4.23 -22.61 6.51
C ARG A 80 4.29 -22.14 7.96
N ASP A 81 5.45 -21.67 8.40
CA ASP A 81 5.65 -21.18 9.76
C ASP A 81 4.95 -19.85 10.03
N GLU A 82 4.65 -19.08 8.98
CA GLU A 82 3.84 -17.88 9.06
C GLU A 82 3.15 -17.62 7.71
N ASN A 83 2.29 -16.62 7.64
CA ASN A 83 1.63 -16.27 6.38
C ASN A 83 2.58 -15.42 5.53
N HIS A 84 3.48 -16.07 4.82
CA HIS A 84 4.51 -15.40 4.02
C HIS A 84 3.93 -14.56 2.88
N LEU A 85 2.81 -15.01 2.31
CA LEU A 85 2.22 -14.28 1.19
C LEU A 85 1.67 -12.91 1.66
N VAL A 86 1.00 -12.88 2.81
CA VAL A 86 0.49 -11.63 3.38
C VAL A 86 1.64 -10.75 3.89
N ALA A 87 2.68 -11.36 4.44
CA ALA A 87 3.88 -10.61 4.84
C ALA A 87 4.54 -9.93 3.64
N ALA A 88 4.60 -10.63 2.49
CA ALA A 88 5.10 -10.04 1.25
C ALA A 88 4.20 -8.88 0.80
N LEU A 89 2.88 -9.08 0.84
CA LEU A 89 1.92 -8.05 0.48
C LEU A 89 2.10 -6.80 1.35
N TRP A 90 2.26 -6.99 2.65
CA TRP A 90 2.49 -5.90 3.59
C TRP A 90 3.74 -5.08 3.22
N ASN A 91 4.83 -5.77 2.93
CA ASN A 91 6.09 -5.10 2.56
C ASN A 91 5.94 -4.28 1.28
N ILE A 92 5.27 -4.84 0.27
CA ILE A 92 5.08 -4.15 -1.00
C ILE A 92 4.10 -2.98 -0.84
N ALA A 93 3.03 -3.17 -0.08
CA ALA A 93 2.06 -2.10 0.17
C ALA A 93 2.74 -0.91 0.83
N TRP A 94 3.59 -1.15 1.84
CA TRP A 94 4.31 -0.07 2.51
C TRP A 94 5.41 0.52 1.65
N ALA A 95 6.01 -0.27 0.77
CA ALA A 95 6.95 0.28 -0.21
C ALA A 95 6.26 1.28 -1.14
N VAL A 96 5.05 0.95 -1.61
CA VAL A 96 4.23 1.85 -2.44
C VAL A 96 3.85 3.11 -1.66
N GLU A 97 3.36 2.93 -0.43
CA GLU A 97 2.96 4.04 0.45
C GLU A 97 4.12 5.01 0.64
N GLN A 98 5.30 4.48 0.94
CA GLN A 98 6.49 5.28 1.21
C GLN A 98 7.03 5.95 -0.06
N ASP A 99 6.95 5.26 -1.20
CA ASP A 99 7.42 5.80 -2.46
C ASP A 99 6.66 7.10 -2.82
N VAL A 100 5.39 7.16 -2.45
CA VAL A 100 4.56 8.36 -2.66
C VAL A 100 4.80 9.41 -1.57
N ASN A 101 4.77 9.00 -0.31
CA ASN A 101 4.72 9.93 0.82
C ASN A 101 6.06 10.26 1.46
N LYS A 102 7.09 9.44 1.25
CA LYS A 102 8.44 9.64 1.77
C LYS A 102 9.47 9.29 0.71
N PRO A 103 9.49 10.03 -0.41
CA PRO A 103 10.41 9.72 -1.52
C PRO A 103 11.89 9.82 -1.11
N GLU A 104 12.19 10.54 -0.03
CA GLU A 104 13.56 10.66 0.50
C GLU A 104 14.10 9.31 1.01
N MET A 105 13.22 8.34 1.25
CA MET A 105 13.65 7.00 1.69
C MET A 105 14.06 6.09 0.55
N GLN A 106 13.95 6.56 -0.69
CA GLN A 106 14.36 5.79 -1.86
C GLN A 106 15.89 5.64 -1.89
N ASP A 107 16.36 4.42 -1.82
CA ASP A 107 17.80 4.11 -1.83
C ASP A 107 18.16 3.03 -2.85
N ILE A 108 17.22 2.67 -3.72
CA ILE A 108 17.49 1.69 -4.77
C ILE A 108 18.22 2.41 -5.92
N PRO A 109 19.45 1.98 -6.25
CA PRO A 109 20.28 2.72 -7.22
C PRO A 109 19.61 3.01 -8.56
N SER A 110 18.85 2.07 -9.08
CA SER A 110 18.15 2.25 -10.37
C SER A 110 17.05 3.30 -10.32
N ARG A 111 16.63 3.70 -9.11
CA ARG A 111 15.58 4.70 -8.91
C ARG A 111 16.13 6.08 -8.57
N LEU A 112 17.43 6.24 -8.49
CA LEU A 112 18.10 7.52 -8.21
C LEU A 112 18.61 8.16 -9.51
N GLU A 113 17.77 8.19 -10.52
CA GLU A 113 18.14 8.54 -11.88
C GLU A 113 18.74 9.94 -12.03
N SER A 114 18.20 10.92 -11.32
CA SER A 114 18.67 12.30 -11.43
C SER A 114 20.11 12.45 -10.99
N GLU A 115 20.61 11.56 -10.16
CA GLU A 115 21.99 11.59 -9.64
C GLU A 115 22.96 10.82 -10.52
N GLN A 116 22.45 10.04 -11.46
CA GLN A 116 23.26 9.18 -12.32
C GLN A 116 23.54 9.81 -13.69
N LYS A 117 22.99 10.97 -13.94
CA LYS A 117 23.18 11.71 -15.19
C LYS A 117 24.17 12.87 -15.05
#